data_0a28b01ffa5c30568dabcd3c1fd4df84
#
_entry.id   0a28b01ffa5c30568dabcd3c1fd4df84
#
_cell.length_a   1.000
_cell.length_b   1.000
_cell.length_c   1.000
_cell.angle_alpha   90.00
_cell.angle_beta   90.00
_cell.angle_gamma   90.00
#
_symmetry.space_group_name_H-M   'P 1'
#
loop_
_entity.id
_entity.type
_entity.pdbx_description
1 polymer ?
#
loop_
_entity_poly.entity_id
_entity_poly.type
_entity_poly.pdbx_seq_one_letter_code
_entity_poly.pdbx_strand_id
1 'polypeptide(L)'
;MDPARTRERMAQLISEESSGLAQLGDLLEHEHGLLAVGDVAALEAAINERQRCVGRISRIDEERRAMCRGLNVSLDAPGLEKLLRWCDPQGTLSARWAECSQAAIRCRVLNDRNGALVSTQLQHVRARLNTLLQSTRDTLTYRKNGAYSQGSVGRVLAAEA
;
A
#
# COMPACT_ATOMS: atom_id res chain seq x y z
N MET A 1 28.79 22.45 3.14
CA MET A 1 28.67 21.01 3.43
C MET A 1 29.81 20.29 2.71
N ASP A 2 30.46 19.32 3.34
CA ASP A 2 31.59 18.58 2.75
C ASP A 2 31.06 17.52 1.77
N PRO A 3 31.54 17.48 0.50
CA PRO A 3 31.10 16.49 -0.49
C PRO A 3 31.31 15.04 -0.05
N ALA A 4 32.43 14.74 0.62
CA ALA A 4 32.69 13.37 1.08
C ALA A 4 31.69 12.88 2.13
N ARG A 5 31.38 13.70 3.11
CA ARG A 5 30.35 13.40 4.12
C ARG A 5 28.96 13.31 3.51
N THR A 6 28.66 14.17 2.54
CA THR A 6 27.38 14.12 1.82
C THR A 6 27.25 12.81 1.03
N ARG A 7 28.33 12.40 0.35
CA ARG A 7 28.39 11.14 -0.38
C ARG A 7 28.13 9.93 0.54
N GLU A 8 28.84 9.89 1.67
CA GLU A 8 28.68 8.79 2.65
C GLU A 8 27.24 8.70 3.17
N ARG A 9 26.65 9.83 3.56
CA ARG A 9 25.27 9.86 4.07
C ARG A 9 24.26 9.48 2.99
N MET A 10 24.42 9.98 1.77
CA MET A 10 23.57 9.58 0.63
C MET A 10 23.70 8.10 0.30
N ALA A 11 24.91 7.55 0.34
CA ALA A 11 25.12 6.11 0.13
C ALA A 11 24.37 5.26 1.16
N GLN A 12 24.38 5.69 2.41
CA GLN A 12 23.67 5.04 3.50
C GLN A 12 22.15 5.13 3.29
N LEU A 13 21.60 6.32 3.03
CA LEU A 13 20.16 6.54 2.81
C LEU A 13 19.64 5.72 1.62
N ILE A 14 20.36 5.70 0.49
CA ILE A 14 19.98 4.90 -0.68
C ILE A 14 20.00 3.40 -0.33
N SER A 15 20.97 2.94 0.47
CA SER A 15 21.03 1.54 0.91
C SER A 15 19.86 1.16 1.81
N GLU A 16 19.53 2.01 2.77
CA GLU A 16 18.41 1.82 3.69
C GLU A 16 17.07 1.84 2.94
N GLU A 17 16.90 2.77 1.99
CA GLU A 17 15.70 2.88 1.15
C GLU A 17 15.54 1.65 0.25
N SER A 18 16.62 1.17 -0.38
CA SER A 18 16.60 -0.03 -1.21
C SER A 18 16.21 -1.28 -0.41
N SER A 19 16.75 -1.42 0.81
CA SER A 19 16.38 -2.51 1.72
C SER A 19 14.91 -2.43 2.15
N GLY A 20 14.44 -1.23 2.47
CA GLY A 20 13.03 -0.98 2.81
C GLY A 20 12.09 -1.29 1.66
N LEU A 21 12.44 -0.92 0.43
CA LEU A 21 11.64 -1.21 -0.76
C LEU A 21 11.62 -2.71 -1.10
N ALA A 22 12.73 -3.43 -0.91
CA ALA A 22 12.74 -4.90 -1.06
C ALA A 22 11.75 -5.54 -0.07
N GLN A 23 11.83 -5.17 1.22
CA GLN A 23 10.90 -5.66 2.24
C GLN A 23 9.45 -5.28 1.92
N LEU A 24 9.19 -4.06 1.43
CA LEU A 24 7.85 -3.64 1.02
C LEU A 24 7.32 -4.50 -0.13
N GLY A 25 8.17 -4.83 -1.10
CA GLY A 25 7.81 -5.73 -2.20
C GLY A 25 7.36 -7.10 -1.69
N ASP A 26 8.13 -7.71 -0.79
CA ASP A 26 7.80 -9.02 -0.19
C ASP A 26 6.47 -8.97 0.59
N LEU A 27 6.24 -7.90 1.36
CA LEU A 27 4.99 -7.70 2.09
C LEU A 27 3.80 -7.55 1.16
N LEU A 28 3.92 -6.82 0.04
CA LEU A 28 2.86 -6.65 -0.95
C LEU A 28 2.53 -7.96 -1.67
N GLU A 29 3.53 -8.80 -1.98
CA GLU A 29 3.30 -10.14 -2.53
C GLU A 29 2.62 -11.06 -1.51
N HIS A 30 3.03 -11.00 -0.25
CA HIS A 30 2.38 -11.75 0.82
C HIS A 30 0.91 -11.34 1.00
N GLU A 31 0.62 -10.02 1.07
CA GLU A 31 -0.75 -9.50 1.11
C GLU A 31 -1.59 -9.98 -0.09
N HIS A 32 -1.00 -10.04 -1.29
CA HIS A 32 -1.68 -10.54 -2.47
C HIS A 32 -2.16 -11.99 -2.30
N GLY A 33 -1.30 -12.85 -1.78
CA GLY A 33 -1.65 -14.24 -1.47
C GLY A 33 -2.77 -14.36 -0.45
N LEU A 34 -2.72 -13.56 0.63
CA LEU A 34 -3.76 -13.54 1.67
C LEU A 34 -5.11 -13.03 1.14
N LEU A 35 -5.10 -12.01 0.29
CA LEU A 35 -6.30 -11.53 -0.39
C LEU A 35 -6.92 -12.59 -1.29
N ALA A 36 -6.12 -13.38 -2.00
CA ALA A 36 -6.60 -14.43 -2.89
C ALA A 36 -7.31 -15.57 -2.12
N VAL A 37 -6.83 -15.90 -0.92
CA VAL A 37 -7.44 -16.96 -0.09
C VAL A 37 -8.52 -16.44 0.88
N GLY A 38 -8.59 -15.12 1.08
CA GLY A 38 -9.58 -14.48 1.95
C GLY A 38 -9.28 -14.63 3.46
N ASP A 39 -8.01 -14.79 3.85
CA ASP A 39 -7.60 -14.83 5.25
C ASP A 39 -7.53 -13.40 5.83
N VAL A 40 -8.64 -12.95 6.41
CA VAL A 40 -8.80 -11.59 6.93
C VAL A 40 -7.88 -11.32 8.12
N ALA A 41 -7.71 -12.28 9.04
CA ALA A 41 -6.90 -12.08 10.24
C ALA A 41 -5.41 -11.95 9.91
N ALA A 42 -4.89 -12.82 9.04
CA ALA A 42 -3.52 -12.74 8.57
C ALA A 42 -3.29 -11.47 7.71
N LEU A 43 -4.27 -11.06 6.91
CA LEU A 43 -4.21 -9.85 6.11
C LEU A 43 -4.08 -8.59 6.98
N GLU A 44 -4.84 -8.49 8.08
CA GLU A 44 -4.75 -7.36 9.01
C GLU A 44 -3.35 -7.23 9.61
N ALA A 45 -2.74 -8.34 10.02
CA ALA A 45 -1.37 -8.37 10.52
C ALA A 45 -0.35 -7.93 9.45
N ALA A 46 -0.50 -8.40 8.21
CA ALA A 46 0.37 -8.03 7.09
C ALA A 46 0.26 -6.53 6.74
N ILE A 47 -0.96 -5.97 6.73
CA ILE A 47 -1.19 -4.54 6.51
C ILE A 47 -0.49 -3.69 7.58
N ASN A 48 -0.57 -4.09 8.85
CA ASN A 48 0.10 -3.38 9.94
C ASN A 48 1.63 -3.40 9.78
N GLU A 49 2.20 -4.50 9.31
CA GLU A 49 3.63 -4.61 9.05
C GLU A 49 4.04 -3.75 7.84
N ARG A 50 3.25 -3.76 6.77
CA ARG A 50 3.44 -2.87 5.62
C ARG A 50 3.42 -1.40 6.03
N GLN A 51 2.49 -0.97 6.86
CA GLN A 51 2.42 0.41 7.33
C GLN A 51 3.68 0.83 8.10
N ARG A 52 4.24 -0.05 8.94
CA ARG A 52 5.52 0.21 9.64
C ARG A 52 6.68 0.32 8.64
N CYS A 53 6.71 -0.54 7.62
CA CYS A 53 7.73 -0.49 6.57
C CYS A 53 7.65 0.82 5.79
N VAL A 54 6.47 1.23 5.33
CA VAL A 54 6.23 2.51 4.65
C VAL A 54 6.64 3.70 5.53
N GLY A 55 6.33 3.68 6.82
CA GLY A 55 6.74 4.73 7.76
C GLY A 55 8.27 4.87 7.87
N ARG A 56 9.04 3.77 7.79
CA ARG A 56 10.50 3.83 7.75
C ARG A 56 11.01 4.43 6.44
N ILE A 57 10.48 4.01 5.31
CA ILE A 57 10.86 4.56 3.99
C ILE A 57 10.57 6.06 3.93
N SER A 58 9.41 6.50 4.45
CA SER A 58 9.06 7.93 4.50
C SER A 58 10.05 8.77 5.30
N ARG A 59 10.57 8.26 6.42
CA ARG A 59 11.60 8.96 7.20
C ARG A 59 12.91 9.10 6.43
N ILE A 60 13.31 8.08 5.68
CA ILE A 60 14.50 8.12 4.84
C ILE A 60 14.34 9.18 3.72
N ASP A 61 13.17 9.23 3.07
CA ASP A 61 12.84 10.25 2.07
C ASP A 61 12.89 11.67 2.66
N GLU A 62 12.32 11.86 3.85
CA GLU A 62 12.36 13.16 4.55
C GLU A 62 13.80 13.61 4.85
N GLU A 63 14.66 12.70 5.28
CA GLU A 63 16.06 13.01 5.55
C GLU A 63 16.81 13.36 4.27
N ARG A 64 16.60 12.61 3.18
CA ARG A 64 17.14 12.92 1.87
C ARG A 64 16.69 14.30 1.37
N ARG A 65 15.42 14.64 1.55
CA ARG A 65 14.87 15.96 1.22
C ARG A 65 15.47 17.07 2.09
N ALA A 66 15.72 16.80 3.36
CA ALA A 66 16.37 17.76 4.25
C ALA A 66 17.81 18.07 3.79
N MET A 67 18.53 17.05 3.30
CA MET A 67 19.87 17.26 2.71
C MET A 67 19.80 18.13 1.44
N CYS A 68 18.83 17.88 0.54
CA CYS A 68 18.64 18.71 -0.64
C CYS A 68 18.35 20.17 -0.26
N ARG A 69 17.44 20.41 0.71
CA ARG A 69 17.16 21.76 1.22
C ARG A 69 18.41 22.44 1.79
N GLY A 70 19.18 21.72 2.59
CA GLY A 70 20.42 22.25 3.19
C GLY A 70 21.51 22.65 2.18
N LEU A 71 21.41 22.15 0.96
CA LEU A 71 22.30 22.44 -0.16
C LEU A 71 21.68 23.38 -1.20
N ASN A 72 20.47 23.92 -0.94
CA ASN A 72 19.70 24.75 -1.88
C ASN A 72 19.50 24.07 -3.25
N VAL A 73 19.27 22.75 -3.24
CA VAL A 73 18.98 21.96 -4.44
C VAL A 73 17.48 21.67 -4.46
N SER A 74 16.88 21.67 -5.65
CA SER A 74 15.45 21.35 -5.81
C SER A 74 15.15 19.93 -5.34
N LEU A 75 13.90 19.71 -4.86
CA LEU A 75 13.46 18.42 -4.30
C LEU A 75 12.94 17.45 -5.37
N ASP A 76 13.14 17.76 -6.63
CA ASP A 76 12.77 16.96 -7.78
C ASP A 76 13.91 16.03 -8.25
N ALA A 77 13.63 15.20 -9.24
CA ALA A 77 14.62 14.28 -9.80
C ALA A 77 15.86 15.02 -10.37
N PRO A 78 15.74 16.13 -11.12
CA PRO A 78 16.90 16.91 -11.58
C PRO A 78 17.75 17.46 -10.45
N GLY A 79 17.13 17.92 -9.37
CA GLY A 79 17.86 18.41 -8.20
C GLY A 79 18.66 17.33 -7.51
N LEU A 80 18.06 16.19 -7.28
CA LEU A 80 18.76 15.04 -6.69
C LEU A 80 19.90 14.56 -7.59
N GLU A 81 19.70 14.50 -8.90
CA GLU A 81 20.75 14.14 -9.84
C GLU A 81 21.93 15.12 -9.80
N LYS A 82 21.65 16.42 -9.68
CA LYS A 82 22.68 17.46 -9.50
C LYS A 82 23.46 17.25 -8.20
N LEU A 83 22.76 16.93 -7.10
CA LEU A 83 23.38 16.62 -5.81
C LEU A 83 24.29 15.40 -5.91
N LEU A 84 23.82 14.31 -6.49
CA LEU A 84 24.59 13.08 -6.65
C LEU A 84 25.83 13.31 -7.50
N ARG A 85 25.74 14.01 -8.63
CA ARG A 85 26.88 14.35 -9.47
C ARG A 85 27.91 15.24 -8.74
N TRP A 86 27.44 16.13 -7.87
CA TRP A 86 28.34 16.99 -7.10
C TRP A 86 29.12 16.21 -6.03
N CYS A 87 28.49 15.29 -5.31
CA CYS A 87 29.16 14.55 -4.24
C CYS A 87 29.80 13.23 -4.71
N ASP A 88 29.35 12.66 -5.84
CA ASP A 88 29.88 11.42 -6.42
C ASP A 88 30.12 11.55 -7.95
N PRO A 89 31.19 12.21 -8.37
CA PRO A 89 31.51 12.39 -9.80
C PRO A 89 31.71 11.08 -10.57
N GLN A 90 31.97 9.96 -9.87
CA GLN A 90 32.12 8.63 -10.48
C GLN A 90 30.76 7.99 -10.84
N GLY A 91 29.65 8.54 -10.34
CA GLY A 91 28.31 8.10 -10.70
C GLY A 91 27.84 6.80 -10.04
N THR A 92 28.57 6.26 -9.06
CA THR A 92 28.18 5.04 -8.35
C THR A 92 26.84 5.20 -7.63
N LEU A 93 26.62 6.35 -6.99
CA LEU A 93 25.37 6.64 -6.28
C LEU A 93 24.20 6.84 -7.24
N SER A 94 24.45 7.44 -8.42
CA SER A 94 23.43 7.62 -9.44
C SER A 94 22.92 6.27 -9.97
N ALA A 95 23.80 5.30 -10.19
CA ALA A 95 23.40 3.95 -10.59
C ALA A 95 22.55 3.26 -9.49
N ARG A 96 22.99 3.30 -8.23
CA ARG A 96 22.24 2.74 -7.09
C ARG A 96 20.90 3.43 -6.89
N TRP A 97 20.83 4.74 -7.10
CA TRP A 97 19.58 5.48 -7.05
C TRP A 97 18.61 5.06 -8.16
N ALA A 98 19.11 4.82 -9.38
CA ALA A 98 18.28 4.30 -10.47
C ALA A 98 17.67 2.94 -10.12
N GLU A 99 18.45 2.03 -9.55
CA GLU A 99 17.95 0.71 -9.07
C GLU A 99 16.91 0.87 -7.96
N CYS A 100 17.15 1.76 -6.99
CA CYS A 100 16.22 2.08 -5.92
C CYS A 100 14.89 2.62 -6.49
N SER A 101 14.96 3.54 -7.45
CA SER A 101 13.78 4.10 -8.13
C SER A 101 12.97 3.02 -8.87
N GLN A 102 13.63 2.08 -9.52
CA GLN A 102 12.96 0.95 -10.16
C GLN A 102 12.28 0.03 -9.14
N ALA A 103 12.89 -0.19 -7.98
CA ALA A 103 12.26 -0.94 -6.89
C ALA A 103 10.98 -0.23 -6.39
N ALA A 104 11.01 1.10 -6.24
CA ALA A 104 9.83 1.90 -5.86
C ALA A 104 8.70 1.78 -6.89
N ILE A 105 9.02 1.82 -8.19
CA ILE A 105 8.04 1.62 -9.26
C ILE A 105 7.41 0.22 -9.17
N ARG A 106 8.22 -0.83 -8.94
CA ARG A 106 7.70 -2.19 -8.75
C ARG A 106 6.75 -2.29 -7.55
N CYS A 107 7.10 -1.71 -6.40
CA CYS A 107 6.22 -1.67 -5.23
C CYS A 107 4.90 -0.98 -5.54
N ARG A 108 4.91 0.12 -6.30
CA ARG A 108 3.69 0.80 -6.74
C ARG A 108 2.79 -0.12 -7.56
N VAL A 109 3.34 -0.81 -8.56
CA VAL A 109 2.59 -1.76 -9.39
C VAL A 109 1.97 -2.87 -8.55
N LEU A 110 2.71 -3.44 -7.59
CA LEU A 110 2.20 -4.46 -6.67
C LEU A 110 1.06 -3.93 -5.79
N ASN A 111 1.21 -2.72 -5.27
CA ASN A 111 0.17 -2.08 -4.46
C ASN A 111 -1.11 -1.81 -5.28
N ASP A 112 -0.98 -1.32 -6.51
CA ASP A 112 -2.11 -1.07 -7.40
C ASP A 112 -2.84 -2.38 -7.76
N ARG A 113 -2.09 -3.47 -8.00
CA ARG A 113 -2.63 -4.82 -8.20
C ARG A 113 -3.47 -5.28 -7.01
N ASN A 114 -2.95 -5.13 -5.79
CA ASN A 114 -3.67 -5.51 -4.57
C ASN A 114 -4.93 -4.66 -4.37
N GLY A 115 -4.86 -3.36 -4.64
CA GLY A 115 -6.01 -2.45 -4.61
C GLY A 115 -7.12 -2.86 -5.59
N ALA A 116 -6.76 -3.25 -6.81
CA ALA A 116 -7.72 -3.75 -7.79
C ALA A 116 -8.42 -5.04 -7.33
N LEU A 117 -7.68 -5.97 -6.71
CA LEU A 117 -8.23 -7.21 -6.18
C LEU A 117 -9.24 -6.93 -5.05
N VAL A 118 -8.90 -6.05 -4.10
CA VAL A 118 -9.82 -5.63 -3.01
C VAL A 118 -11.09 -5.00 -3.59
N SER A 119 -10.97 -4.13 -4.59
CA SER A 119 -12.13 -3.50 -5.24
C SER A 119 -13.06 -4.53 -5.87
N THR A 120 -12.51 -5.51 -6.57
CA THR A 120 -13.26 -6.61 -7.19
C THR A 120 -14.00 -7.45 -6.14
N GLN A 121 -13.33 -7.82 -5.05
CA GLN A 121 -13.95 -8.59 -3.97
C GLN A 121 -15.11 -7.83 -3.32
N LEU A 122 -14.95 -6.53 -3.08
CA LEU A 122 -16.03 -5.68 -2.55
C LEU A 122 -17.24 -5.61 -3.48
N GLN A 123 -17.02 -5.55 -4.79
CA GLN A 123 -18.11 -5.57 -5.77
C GLN A 123 -18.88 -6.90 -5.72
N HIS A 124 -18.18 -8.04 -5.62
CA HIS A 124 -18.81 -9.36 -5.48
C HIS A 124 -19.63 -9.48 -4.19
N VAL A 125 -19.10 -9.00 -3.06
CA VAL A 125 -19.86 -9.01 -1.79
C VAL A 125 -21.12 -8.16 -1.88
N ARG A 126 -21.02 -6.95 -2.43
CA ARG A 126 -22.18 -6.06 -2.65
C ARG A 126 -23.22 -6.69 -3.57
N ALA A 127 -22.80 -7.33 -4.66
CA ALA A 127 -23.72 -8.00 -5.57
C ALA A 127 -24.47 -9.15 -4.87
N ARG A 128 -23.77 -9.97 -4.08
CA ARG A 128 -24.39 -11.06 -3.29
C ARG A 128 -25.39 -10.53 -2.25
N LEU A 129 -25.05 -9.46 -1.54
CA LEU A 129 -25.95 -8.81 -0.58
C LEU A 129 -27.21 -8.29 -1.26
N ASN A 130 -27.07 -7.63 -2.41
CA ASN A 130 -28.23 -7.13 -3.17
C ASN A 130 -29.14 -8.27 -3.63
N THR A 131 -28.58 -9.38 -4.10
CA THR A 131 -29.36 -10.56 -4.48
C THR A 131 -30.12 -11.14 -3.30
N LEU A 132 -29.48 -11.26 -2.12
CA LEU A 132 -30.13 -11.75 -0.91
C LEU A 132 -31.25 -10.82 -0.44
N LEU A 133 -31.04 -9.51 -0.48
CA LEU A 133 -32.08 -8.51 -0.11
C LEU A 133 -33.25 -8.52 -1.08
N GLN A 134 -33.03 -8.74 -2.38
CA GLN A 134 -34.09 -8.88 -3.36
C GLN A 134 -34.89 -10.17 -3.14
N SER A 135 -34.23 -11.31 -2.95
CA SER A 135 -34.91 -12.57 -2.69
C SER A 135 -35.72 -12.52 -1.40
N THR A 136 -35.29 -11.80 -0.37
CA THR A 136 -36.05 -11.59 0.87
C THR A 136 -37.28 -10.71 0.64
N ARG A 137 -37.19 -9.71 -0.25
CA ARG A 137 -38.38 -8.89 -0.63
C ARG A 137 -39.37 -9.68 -1.44
N ASP A 138 -38.93 -10.51 -2.39
CA ASP A 138 -39.82 -11.35 -3.22
C ASP A 138 -40.53 -12.45 -2.39
N THR A 139 -39.89 -12.99 -1.35
CA THR A 139 -40.55 -13.93 -0.42
C THR A 139 -41.56 -13.26 0.49
N LEU A 140 -41.46 -11.96 0.75
CA LEU A 140 -42.43 -11.17 1.53
C LEU A 140 -43.66 -10.80 0.71
N THR A 141 -43.58 -10.77 -0.63
CA THR A 141 -44.70 -10.38 -1.52
C THR A 141 -45.56 -11.53 -2.00
N TYR A 142 -45.16 -12.79 -1.82
CA TYR A 142 -45.89 -13.95 -2.31
C TYR A 142 -46.32 -14.90 -1.19
N ARG A 143 -47.30 -14.50 -0.38
CA ARG A 143 -48.15 -15.44 0.34
C ARG A 143 -49.53 -15.47 -0.31
N LYS A 144 -49.93 -16.68 -0.69
CA LYS A 144 -51.12 -17.04 -1.46
C LYS A 144 -52.47 -16.64 -0.83
N ASN A 145 -52.51 -15.92 0.29
CA ASN A 145 -53.71 -15.58 1.06
C ASN A 145 -53.80 -14.08 1.44
N GLY A 146 -53.16 -13.18 0.76
CA GLY A 146 -53.43 -11.72 0.89
C GLY A 146 -53.23 -11.10 2.28
N ALA A 147 -52.59 -11.77 3.23
CA ALA A 147 -52.33 -11.26 4.56
C ALA A 147 -50.89 -10.72 4.65
N TYR A 148 -50.76 -9.42 4.85
CA TYR A 148 -49.48 -8.78 5.23
C TYR A 148 -49.09 -9.26 6.62
N SER A 149 -48.05 -10.09 6.74
CA SER A 149 -47.39 -10.33 8.02
C SER A 149 -46.07 -9.56 8.00
N GLN A 150 -45.99 -8.52 8.79
CA GLN A 150 -44.70 -7.90 9.14
C GLN A 150 -43.86 -8.96 9.86
N GLY A 151 -42.99 -9.65 9.11
CA GLY A 151 -41.92 -10.46 9.66
C GLY A 151 -40.91 -9.53 10.31
N SER A 152 -40.69 -9.67 11.62
CA SER A 152 -39.73 -8.88 12.40
C SER A 152 -38.32 -9.08 11.85
N VAL A 153 -37.83 -8.08 11.12
CA VAL A 153 -36.42 -7.96 10.64
C VAL A 153 -35.45 -7.73 11.81
N GLY A 154 -35.94 -7.72 13.05
CA GLY A 154 -35.17 -7.36 14.25
C GLY A 154 -34.52 -8.49 15.04
N ARG A 155 -34.51 -9.75 14.56
CA ARG A 155 -34.07 -10.91 15.39
C ARG A 155 -32.81 -11.62 14.91
N VAL A 156 -32.19 -11.22 13.83
CA VAL A 156 -30.97 -11.89 13.33
C VAL A 156 -29.67 -11.22 13.80
N LEU A 157 -29.74 -10.02 14.41
CA LEU A 157 -28.55 -9.31 14.91
C LEU A 157 -28.35 -9.39 16.44
N ALA A 158 -29.11 -10.24 17.16
CA ALA A 158 -29.02 -10.35 18.62
C ALA A 158 -28.52 -11.71 19.13
N ALA A 159 -27.82 -12.47 18.33
CA ALA A 159 -27.34 -13.83 18.72
C ALA A 159 -25.81 -13.97 18.60
N GLU A 160 -25.03 -12.91 18.83
CA GLU A 160 -23.60 -13.02 19.17
C GLU A 160 -23.21 -11.82 20.04
N ALA A 161 -23.33 -12.01 21.34
CA ALA A 161 -22.59 -11.31 22.37
C ALA A 161 -22.04 -12.34 23.35
#